data_86f46737c90b823accbbbdb053482ba1
#
_entry.id   86f46737c90b823accbbbdb053482ba1
#
_cell.length_a   1.000
_cell.length_b   1.000
_cell.length_c   1.000
_cell.angle_alpha   90.00
_cell.angle_beta   90.00
_cell.angle_gamma   90.00
#
_symmetry.space_group_name_H-M   'P 1'
#
loop_
_entity.id
_entity.type
_entity.pdbx_description
1 polymer ?
#
loop_
_entity_poly.entity_id
_entity_poly.type
_entity_poly.pdbx_seq_one_letter_code
_entity_poly.pdbx_strand_id
1 'polypeptide(L)'
;MSRTVAEKLQIKPGTELLFGPATAEQRALLDPLPEGVTVVDGIERDTDGVAVLFAADRAELDRLLADVMPVLASARAVWIGYPKGNRTDINRDSIWARVREFGWTLNGNIALDDEWSSVRAKRV
;
A
#
# COMPACT_ATOMS: atom_id res chain seq x y z
N MET A 1 -1.19 -8.25 -23.50
CA MET A 1 -0.07 -7.61 -22.77
C MET A 1 -0.33 -7.57 -21.29
N SER A 2 0.65 -7.99 -20.52
CA SER A 2 0.51 -7.93 -19.07
C SER A 2 0.72 -6.49 -18.58
N ARG A 3 -0.03 -6.12 -17.58
CA ARG A 3 0.16 -4.84 -16.89
C ARG A 3 1.29 -4.99 -15.88
N THR A 4 2.06 -3.93 -15.68
CA THR A 4 3.05 -3.90 -14.60
C THR A 4 2.35 -3.83 -13.25
N VAL A 5 3.07 -4.13 -12.18
CA VAL A 5 2.52 -3.99 -10.82
C VAL A 5 2.08 -2.55 -10.60
N ALA A 6 2.91 -1.58 -10.99
CA ALA A 6 2.56 -0.16 -10.82
C ALA A 6 1.26 0.18 -11.54
N GLU A 7 1.05 -0.32 -12.75
CA GLU A 7 -0.20 -0.09 -13.48
C GLU A 7 -1.40 -0.70 -12.77
N LYS A 8 -1.24 -1.91 -12.23
CA LYS A 8 -2.32 -2.58 -11.48
C LYS A 8 -2.68 -1.81 -10.21
N LEU A 9 -1.71 -1.15 -9.60
CA LEU A 9 -1.95 -0.32 -8.42
C LEU A 9 -2.44 1.09 -8.78
N GLN A 10 -2.69 1.35 -10.06
CA GLN A 10 -3.19 2.63 -10.56
C GLN A 10 -2.22 3.80 -10.40
N ILE A 11 -0.92 3.51 -10.38
CA ILE A 11 0.11 4.52 -10.39
C ILE A 11 0.24 5.02 -11.83
N LYS A 12 -0.12 6.29 -12.06
CA LYS A 12 -0.16 6.87 -13.40
C LYS A 12 1.06 7.75 -13.66
N PRO A 13 1.46 7.91 -14.95
CA PRO A 13 2.56 8.81 -15.30
C PRO A 13 2.33 10.23 -14.77
N GLY A 14 3.40 10.86 -14.33
CA GLY A 14 3.36 12.24 -13.87
C GLY A 14 2.69 12.46 -12.53
N THR A 15 2.36 11.40 -11.78
CA THR A 15 1.73 11.54 -10.47
C THR A 15 2.73 11.30 -9.35
N GLU A 16 2.30 11.58 -8.12
CA GLU A 16 3.10 11.36 -6.92
C GLU A 16 2.84 9.96 -6.37
N LEU A 17 3.90 9.30 -5.93
CA LEU A 17 3.84 8.02 -5.25
C LEU A 17 4.52 8.16 -3.89
N LEU A 18 3.73 8.00 -2.82
CA LEU A 18 4.26 8.04 -1.47
C LEU A 18 4.45 6.63 -0.95
N PHE A 19 5.65 6.36 -0.43
CA PHE A 19 5.93 5.12 0.27
C PHE A 19 5.92 5.34 1.76
N GLY A 20 5.21 4.47 2.49
CA GLY A 20 5.48 4.29 3.90
C GLY A 20 6.87 3.68 4.10
N PRO A 21 7.29 3.42 5.33
CA PRO A 21 8.59 2.78 5.56
C PRO A 21 8.69 1.49 4.74
N ALA A 22 9.70 1.42 3.87
CA ALA A 22 9.86 0.30 2.96
C ALA A 22 11.34 0.04 2.70
N THR A 23 11.68 -1.24 2.53
CA THR A 23 13.04 -1.63 2.13
C THR A 23 13.22 -1.40 0.63
N ALA A 24 14.46 -1.41 0.17
CA ALA A 24 14.75 -1.31 -1.25
C ALA A 24 14.10 -2.46 -2.03
N GLU A 25 14.07 -3.64 -1.46
CA GLU A 25 13.44 -4.82 -2.08
C GLU A 25 11.93 -4.66 -2.21
N GLN A 26 11.29 -4.13 -1.19
CA GLN A 26 9.85 -3.86 -1.22
C GLN A 26 9.51 -2.80 -2.28
N ARG A 27 10.30 -1.75 -2.37
CA ARG A 27 10.09 -0.70 -3.36
C ARG A 27 10.28 -1.23 -4.79
N ALA A 28 11.24 -2.12 -4.98
CA ALA A 28 11.52 -2.71 -6.28
C ALA A 28 10.37 -3.61 -6.78
N LEU A 29 9.47 -4.05 -5.91
CA LEU A 29 8.29 -4.81 -6.32
C LEU A 29 7.38 -4.03 -7.27
N LEU A 30 7.46 -2.72 -7.24
CA LEU A 30 6.63 -1.85 -8.08
C LEU A 30 7.31 -1.44 -9.38
N ASP A 31 8.57 -1.82 -9.58
CA ASP A 31 9.29 -1.47 -10.81
C ASP A 31 8.82 -2.31 -12.02
N PRO A 32 8.81 -1.74 -13.22
CA PRO A 32 9.16 -0.36 -13.53
C PRO A 32 7.99 0.60 -13.22
N LEU A 33 8.34 1.79 -12.72
CA LEU A 33 7.35 2.84 -12.50
C LEU A 33 7.03 3.57 -13.80
N PRO A 34 5.82 4.12 -13.95
CA PRO A 34 5.49 4.95 -15.10
C PRO A 34 6.39 6.18 -15.18
N GLU A 35 6.51 6.72 -16.39
CA GLU A 35 7.35 7.88 -16.64
C GLU A 35 6.85 9.10 -15.85
N GLY A 36 7.78 9.86 -15.30
CA GLY A 36 7.46 11.10 -14.60
C GLY A 36 6.86 10.95 -13.22
N VAL A 37 6.84 9.73 -12.66
CA VAL A 37 6.36 9.53 -11.30
C VAL A 37 7.36 10.10 -10.30
N THR A 38 6.86 10.93 -9.39
CA THR A 38 7.66 11.48 -8.31
C THR A 38 7.53 10.57 -7.09
N VAL A 39 8.63 9.94 -6.69
CA VAL A 39 8.64 9.05 -5.53
C VAL A 39 9.04 9.84 -4.28
N VAL A 40 8.24 9.72 -3.24
CA VAL A 40 8.49 10.36 -1.95
C VAL A 40 8.59 9.30 -0.87
N ASP A 41 9.71 9.30 -0.14
CA ASP A 41 9.92 8.38 0.98
C ASP A 41 9.33 8.97 2.25
N GLY A 42 8.55 8.15 2.94
CA GLY A 42 7.86 8.58 4.15
C GLY A 42 6.57 9.31 3.83
N ILE A 43 5.61 9.16 4.72
CA ILE A 43 4.30 9.78 4.56
C ILE A 43 4.11 10.77 5.70
N GLU A 44 4.42 12.03 5.41
CA GLU A 44 4.30 13.11 6.38
C GLU A 44 3.16 14.06 6.04
N ARG A 45 2.60 13.93 4.85
CA ARG A 45 1.50 14.76 4.35
C ARG A 45 0.58 13.98 3.45
N ASP A 46 -0.59 14.52 3.21
CA ASP A 46 -1.55 13.93 2.28
C ASP A 46 -1.09 14.08 0.83
N THR A 47 -1.70 13.31 -0.04
CA THR A 47 -1.41 13.32 -1.47
C THR A 47 -2.70 13.10 -2.25
N ASP A 48 -2.74 13.57 -3.49
CA ASP A 48 -3.79 13.21 -4.44
C ASP A 48 -3.36 12.06 -5.37
N GLY A 49 -2.18 11.53 -5.17
CA GLY A 49 -1.65 10.38 -5.89
C GLY A 49 -1.92 9.07 -5.18
N VAL A 50 -0.95 8.17 -5.25
CA VAL A 50 -1.06 6.82 -4.67
C VAL A 50 -0.09 6.69 -3.50
N ALA A 51 -0.56 6.06 -2.43
CA ALA A 51 0.29 5.72 -1.29
C ALA A 51 0.41 4.19 -1.20
N VAL A 52 1.62 3.71 -1.00
CA VAL A 52 1.90 2.28 -0.84
C VAL A 52 2.61 2.06 0.49
N LEU A 53 2.00 1.22 1.31
CA LEU A 53 2.48 0.89 2.64
C LEU A 53 2.82 -0.59 2.69
N PHE A 54 3.78 -0.96 3.52
CA PHE A 54 4.14 -2.36 3.72
C PHE A 54 4.04 -2.70 5.20
N ALA A 55 3.31 -3.75 5.51
CA ALA A 55 3.19 -4.28 6.86
C ALA A 55 3.61 -5.75 6.84
N ALA A 56 4.72 -6.08 7.46
CA ALA A 56 5.19 -7.45 7.52
C ALA A 56 4.45 -8.24 8.61
N ASP A 57 3.94 -7.56 9.61
CA ASP A 57 3.23 -8.17 10.71
C ASP A 57 2.18 -7.23 11.29
N ARG A 58 1.45 -7.72 12.29
CA ARG A 58 0.36 -6.95 12.89
C ARG A 58 0.85 -5.69 13.60
N ALA A 59 2.00 -5.73 14.23
CA ALA A 59 2.54 -4.57 14.92
C ALA A 59 2.84 -3.43 13.94
N GLU A 60 3.39 -3.76 12.78
CA GLU A 60 3.62 -2.76 11.73
C GLU A 60 2.30 -2.22 11.18
N LEU A 61 1.32 -3.08 10.96
CA LEU A 61 0.00 -2.67 10.50
C LEU A 61 -0.64 -1.69 11.47
N ASP A 62 -0.61 -2.00 12.77
CA ASP A 62 -1.19 -1.13 13.79
C ASP A 62 -0.51 0.24 13.80
N ARG A 63 0.79 0.28 13.64
CA ARG A 63 1.53 1.53 13.57
C ARG A 63 1.13 2.36 12.35
N LEU A 64 0.97 1.71 11.19
CA LEU A 64 0.52 2.40 9.98
C LEU A 64 -0.88 2.97 10.14
N LEU A 65 -1.78 2.22 10.76
CA LEU A 65 -3.15 2.67 10.98
C LEU A 65 -3.23 3.85 11.95
N ALA A 66 -2.37 3.85 12.97
CA ALA A 66 -2.38 4.92 13.98
C ALA A 66 -1.68 6.19 13.51
N ASP A 67 -0.52 6.03 12.83
CA ASP A 67 0.38 7.17 12.59
C ASP A 67 0.41 7.64 11.15
N VAL A 68 0.16 6.77 10.19
CA VAL A 68 0.37 7.07 8.77
C VAL A 68 -0.94 7.25 8.02
N MET A 69 -1.85 6.30 8.11
CA MET A 69 -3.07 6.33 7.33
C MET A 69 -4.00 7.49 7.63
N PRO A 70 -4.07 8.02 8.88
CA PRO A 70 -4.92 9.19 9.14
C PRO A 70 -4.54 10.42 8.33
N VAL A 71 -3.29 10.52 7.87
CA VAL A 71 -2.81 11.63 7.05
C VAL A 71 -3.34 11.55 5.62
N LEU A 72 -3.73 10.35 5.15
CA LEU A 72 -4.07 10.08 3.76
C LEU A 72 -5.56 10.26 3.46
N ALA A 73 -6.06 11.47 3.60
CA ALA A 73 -7.48 11.75 3.38
C ALA A 73 -7.84 11.87 1.89
N SER A 74 -6.93 12.35 1.06
CA SER A 74 -7.18 12.64 -0.36
C SER A 74 -6.50 11.70 -1.34
N ALA A 75 -5.75 10.71 -0.84
CA ALA A 75 -5.06 9.77 -1.73
C ALA A 75 -6.04 9.05 -2.64
N ARG A 76 -5.71 8.99 -3.94
CA ARG A 76 -6.54 8.30 -4.91
C ARG A 76 -6.62 6.81 -4.63
N ALA A 77 -5.53 6.23 -4.18
CA ALA A 77 -5.47 4.84 -3.77
C ALA A 77 -4.45 4.67 -2.65
N VAL A 78 -4.80 3.85 -1.68
CA VAL A 78 -3.90 3.47 -0.58
C VAL A 78 -3.78 1.96 -0.61
N TRP A 79 -2.56 1.46 -0.77
CA TRP A 79 -2.30 0.03 -0.86
C TRP A 79 -1.48 -0.42 0.35
N ILE A 80 -1.84 -1.56 0.91
CA ILE A 80 -1.10 -2.17 2.01
C ILE A 80 -0.55 -3.51 1.52
N GLY A 81 0.77 -3.58 1.38
CA GLY A 81 1.47 -4.82 1.04
C GLY A 81 1.66 -5.68 2.27
N TYR A 82 1.49 -6.99 2.13
CA TYR A 82 1.65 -7.94 3.22
C TYR A 82 2.20 -9.27 2.69
N PRO A 83 2.89 -10.06 3.54
CA PRO A 83 3.42 -11.36 3.11
C PRO A 83 2.31 -12.38 2.87
N LYS A 84 2.41 -13.12 1.77
CA LYS A 84 1.46 -14.19 1.44
C LYS A 84 1.65 -15.42 2.33
N GLY A 85 0.63 -16.28 2.34
CA GLY A 85 0.74 -17.63 2.89
C GLY A 85 0.74 -17.72 4.39
N ASN A 86 0.22 -16.72 5.08
CA ASN A 86 0.16 -16.71 6.54
C ASN A 86 1.53 -16.91 7.21
N ARG A 87 2.58 -16.38 6.57
CA ARG A 87 3.94 -16.50 7.11
C ARG A 87 4.17 -15.64 8.34
N THR A 88 3.32 -14.67 8.54
CA THR A 88 3.31 -13.83 9.73
C THR A 88 1.90 -13.81 10.31
N ASP A 89 1.66 -12.98 11.32
CA ASP A 89 0.37 -12.91 12.01
C ASP A 89 -0.67 -12.05 11.29
N ILE A 90 -0.42 -11.66 10.02
CA ILE A 90 -1.41 -10.92 9.22
C ILE A 90 -1.71 -11.65 7.91
N ASN A 91 -2.95 -11.47 7.45
CA ASN A 91 -3.42 -11.88 6.15
C ASN A 91 -4.52 -10.91 5.74
N ARG A 92 -5.12 -11.12 4.56
CA ARG A 92 -6.17 -10.22 4.07
C ARG A 92 -7.33 -10.06 5.06
N ASP A 93 -7.76 -11.16 5.66
CA ASP A 93 -8.92 -11.12 6.56
C ASP A 93 -8.61 -10.38 7.87
N SER A 94 -7.43 -10.59 8.44
CA SER A 94 -7.03 -9.90 9.65
C SER A 94 -6.78 -8.41 9.39
N ILE A 95 -6.22 -8.08 8.23
CA ILE A 95 -6.05 -6.68 7.83
C ILE A 95 -7.42 -6.02 7.70
N TRP A 96 -8.37 -6.68 7.04
CA TRP A 96 -9.72 -6.14 6.86
C TRP A 96 -10.39 -5.85 8.19
N ALA A 97 -10.34 -6.81 9.12
CA ALA A 97 -10.93 -6.62 10.43
C ALA A 97 -10.29 -5.44 11.16
N ARG A 98 -8.98 -5.29 11.05
CA ARG A 98 -8.25 -4.25 11.76
C ARG A 98 -8.46 -2.86 11.18
N VAL A 99 -8.43 -2.72 9.85
CA VAL A 99 -8.62 -1.40 9.22
C VAL A 99 -10.02 -0.85 9.49
N ARG A 100 -11.01 -1.72 9.65
CA ARG A 100 -12.38 -1.29 9.97
C ARG A 100 -12.46 -0.57 11.30
N GLU A 101 -11.64 -0.95 12.25
CA GLU A 101 -11.59 -0.29 13.55
C GLU A 101 -11.08 1.16 13.45
N PHE A 102 -10.41 1.49 12.34
CA PHE A 102 -9.85 2.82 12.10
C PHE A 102 -10.63 3.59 11.03
N GLY A 103 -11.80 3.10 10.61
CA GLY A 103 -12.64 3.78 9.64
C GLY A 103 -12.29 3.49 8.20
N TRP A 104 -11.64 2.36 7.93
CA TRP A 104 -11.28 1.92 6.58
C TRP A 104 -11.93 0.60 6.25
N THR A 105 -12.03 0.31 4.95
CA THR A 105 -12.43 -1.00 4.44
C THR A 105 -11.50 -1.39 3.30
N LEU A 106 -11.57 -2.63 2.84
CA LEU A 106 -10.77 -3.09 1.70
C LEU A 106 -11.68 -3.28 0.49
N ASN A 107 -11.18 -2.89 -0.70
CA ASN A 107 -11.94 -3.03 -1.93
C ASN A 107 -11.13 -3.52 -3.13
N GLY A 108 -9.98 -4.12 -2.89
CA GLY A 108 -9.17 -4.69 -3.95
C GLY A 108 -8.04 -5.55 -3.40
N ASN A 109 -7.55 -6.45 -4.22
CA ASN A 109 -6.43 -7.32 -3.87
C ASN A 109 -5.60 -7.55 -5.12
N ILE A 110 -4.31 -7.20 -5.06
CA ILE A 110 -3.35 -7.34 -6.15
C ILE A 110 -2.11 -8.03 -5.64
N ALA A 111 -1.72 -9.13 -6.29
CA ALA A 111 -0.45 -9.79 -6.00
C ALA A 111 0.70 -8.93 -6.49
N LEU A 112 1.72 -8.75 -5.66
CA LEU A 112 2.92 -8.00 -6.01
C LEU A 112 3.98 -8.93 -6.61
N ASP A 113 4.19 -10.08 -5.99
CA ASP A 113 5.07 -11.14 -6.49
C ASP A 113 4.69 -12.47 -5.82
N ASP A 114 5.59 -13.45 -5.84
CA ASP A 114 5.33 -14.77 -5.25
C ASP A 114 5.26 -14.72 -3.72
N GLU A 115 5.85 -13.70 -3.10
CA GLU A 115 5.95 -13.59 -1.64
C GLU A 115 5.05 -12.52 -1.04
N TRP A 116 4.69 -11.50 -1.81
CA TRP A 116 3.93 -10.34 -1.33
C TRP A 116 2.63 -10.17 -2.10
N SER A 117 1.60 -9.79 -1.38
CA SER A 117 0.33 -9.36 -1.95
C SER A 117 -0.01 -7.97 -1.43
N SER A 118 -1.06 -7.37 -1.96
CA SER A 118 -1.50 -6.06 -1.48
C SER A 118 -3.02 -5.99 -1.47
N VAL A 119 -3.54 -5.16 -0.59
CA VAL A 119 -4.97 -4.85 -0.54
C VAL A 119 -5.14 -3.34 -0.67
N ARG A 120 -6.21 -2.92 -1.34
CA ARG A 120 -6.54 -1.52 -1.45
C ARG A 120 -7.43 -1.13 -0.28
N ALA A 121 -7.01 -0.13 0.48
CA ALA A 121 -7.79 0.42 1.57
C ALA A 121 -8.58 1.64 1.09
N LYS A 122 -9.81 1.75 1.55
CA LYS A 122 -10.69 2.85 1.23
C LYS A 122 -11.35 3.35 2.51
N ARG A 123 -11.48 4.66 2.66
CA ARG A 123 -12.22 5.21 3.80
C ARG A 123 -13.71 4.88 3.68
N VAL A 124 -14.25 4.54 4.81
CA VAL A 124 -15.69 4.28 4.91
C VAL A 124 -16.46 5.58 4.98
#